data_35227a0e4720bb4c57f11c7518d9374d
#
_entry.id   35227a0e4720bb4c57f11c7518d9374d
#
_cell.length_a   1.000
_cell.length_b   1.000
_cell.length_c   1.000
_cell.angle_alpha   90.00
_cell.angle_beta   90.00
_cell.angle_gamma   90.00
#
_symmetry.space_group_name_H-M   'P 1'
#
loop_
_entity.id
_entity.type
_entity.pdbx_description
1 polymer ?
#
loop_
_entity_poly.entity_id
_entity_poly.type
_entity_poly.pdbx_seq_one_letter_code
_entity_poly.pdbx_strand_id
1 'polypeptide(L)'
;VEIKEIPVSRIPELVTESIIPYQLTLEQEHVYHDVLNSSDRIFLLQGVTGSGKTEVYIHLAETLLKEGKGVLILVPEIALTDHILYLLKCHFHDAISILNSSLSDSRKYDEYQRILSGQAKIVLGTRSAVFAPVKNLSLIIIDEEHSNSYKQDKSPYYDAIKVSIMRSENENLKVLLASATPRIIDKAREMKNIYHPLYMNKRIAKTQEKDIILVNMNNPESLNPEKSSMFSLRLVKEIEE
;
A
#
# COMPACT_ATOMS: atom_id res chain seq x y z
N VAL A 1 -8.84 -5.30 -46.71
CA VAL A 1 -7.95 -6.11 -45.85
C VAL A 1 -8.33 -5.80 -44.44
N GLU A 2 -9.09 -6.68 -43.78
CA GLU A 2 -9.36 -6.58 -42.34
C GLU A 2 -8.08 -6.93 -41.58
N ILE A 3 -7.49 -5.97 -40.93
CA ILE A 3 -6.38 -6.21 -39.99
C ILE A 3 -7.01 -6.76 -38.72
N LYS A 4 -7.00 -8.09 -38.54
CA LYS A 4 -7.29 -8.69 -37.22
C LYS A 4 -6.07 -8.49 -36.34
N GLU A 5 -6.15 -7.56 -35.43
CA GLU A 5 -5.20 -7.50 -34.31
C GLU A 5 -5.41 -8.75 -33.43
N ILE A 6 -4.45 -9.65 -33.45
CA ILE A 6 -4.39 -10.76 -32.51
C ILE A 6 -3.74 -10.20 -31.24
N PRO A 7 -4.45 -10.13 -30.13
CA PRO A 7 -3.85 -9.66 -28.89
C PRO A 7 -2.78 -10.68 -28.46
N VAL A 8 -1.52 -10.30 -28.62
CA VAL A 8 -0.40 -11.08 -28.10
C VAL A 8 -0.22 -10.70 -26.65
N SER A 9 -0.67 -11.54 -25.73
CA SER A 9 -0.38 -11.37 -24.31
C SER A 9 1.14 -11.44 -24.09
N ARG A 10 1.74 -10.32 -23.71
CA ARG A 10 3.18 -10.20 -23.40
C ARG A 10 3.46 -10.37 -21.91
N ILE A 11 2.44 -10.72 -21.16
CA ILE A 11 2.53 -10.95 -19.72
C ILE A 11 2.93 -12.40 -19.52
N PRO A 12 4.04 -12.69 -18.80
CA PRO A 12 4.40 -14.07 -18.48
C PRO A 12 3.25 -14.74 -17.72
N GLU A 13 2.78 -15.89 -18.21
CA GLU A 13 1.91 -16.76 -17.43
C GLU A 13 2.69 -17.25 -16.20
N LEU A 14 2.44 -16.63 -15.08
CA LEU A 14 2.85 -17.19 -13.80
C LEU A 14 1.85 -18.28 -13.46
N VAL A 15 2.30 -19.54 -13.41
CA VAL A 15 1.53 -20.62 -12.79
C VAL A 15 1.37 -20.24 -11.32
N THR A 16 0.19 -19.76 -10.97
CA THR A 16 -0.11 -19.33 -9.62
C THR A 16 -0.98 -20.39 -8.96
N GLU A 17 -0.48 -21.00 -7.91
CA GLU A 17 -1.30 -21.78 -7.00
C GLU A 17 -2.31 -20.82 -6.33
N SER A 18 -3.57 -21.22 -6.21
CA SER A 18 -4.56 -20.43 -5.48
C SER A 18 -4.21 -20.43 -3.99
N ILE A 19 -3.92 -19.25 -3.46
CA ILE A 19 -3.69 -19.07 -2.02
C ILE A 19 -5.02 -18.72 -1.37
N ILE A 20 -5.41 -19.48 -0.34
CA ILE A 20 -6.58 -19.15 0.48
C ILE A 20 -6.18 -18.01 1.41
N PRO A 21 -6.93 -16.89 1.47
CA PRO A 21 -6.66 -15.82 2.42
C PRO A 21 -6.62 -16.34 3.86
N TYR A 22 -5.72 -15.79 4.66
CA TYR A 22 -5.68 -16.11 6.10
C TYR A 22 -6.95 -15.59 6.79
N GLN A 23 -7.34 -16.25 7.87
CA GLN A 23 -8.39 -15.71 8.73
C GLN A 23 -7.93 -14.39 9.34
N LEU A 24 -8.78 -13.38 9.28
CA LEU A 24 -8.49 -12.09 9.87
C LEU A 24 -8.47 -12.18 11.40
N THR A 25 -7.59 -11.45 12.03
CA THR A 25 -7.61 -11.22 13.47
C THR A 25 -8.74 -10.23 13.83
N LEU A 26 -9.13 -10.15 15.10
CA LEU A 26 -10.19 -9.24 15.54
C LEU A 26 -9.93 -7.77 15.15
N GLU A 27 -8.68 -7.30 15.23
CA GLU A 27 -8.33 -5.93 14.81
C GLU A 27 -8.49 -5.75 13.31
N GLN A 28 -8.10 -6.75 12.52
CA GLN A 28 -8.24 -6.73 11.07
C GLN A 28 -9.72 -6.82 10.64
N GLU A 29 -10.53 -7.67 11.30
CA GLU A 29 -11.97 -7.76 11.06
C GLU A 29 -12.66 -6.42 11.34
N HIS A 30 -12.30 -5.75 12.43
CA HIS A 30 -12.84 -4.44 12.75
C HIS A 30 -12.54 -3.42 11.63
N VAL A 31 -11.28 -3.31 11.22
CA VAL A 31 -10.88 -2.43 10.10
C VAL A 31 -11.63 -2.79 8.81
N TYR A 32 -11.72 -4.07 8.48
CA TYR A 32 -12.42 -4.56 7.30
C TYR A 32 -13.91 -4.15 7.30
N HIS A 33 -14.60 -4.39 8.41
CA HIS A 33 -16.02 -4.06 8.53
C HIS A 33 -16.28 -2.55 8.55
N ASP A 34 -15.44 -1.76 9.21
CA ASP A 34 -15.59 -0.32 9.25
C ASP A 34 -15.39 0.30 7.87
N VAL A 35 -14.37 -0.12 7.12
CA VAL A 35 -14.15 0.38 5.75
C VAL A 35 -15.34 0.03 4.84
N LEU A 36 -15.94 -1.15 4.96
CA LEU A 36 -17.07 -1.54 4.12
C LEU A 36 -18.37 -0.83 4.50
N ASN A 37 -18.68 -0.75 5.79
CA ASN A 37 -20.03 -0.40 6.29
C ASN A 37 -20.18 1.05 6.74
N SER A 38 -19.09 1.73 7.11
CA SER A 38 -19.17 3.15 7.51
C SER A 38 -19.65 4.04 6.37
N SER A 39 -20.36 5.11 6.70
CA SER A 39 -20.70 6.19 5.79
C SER A 39 -19.53 7.12 5.46
N ASP A 40 -18.46 7.04 6.24
CA ASP A 40 -17.26 7.83 6.04
C ASP A 40 -16.56 7.47 4.73
N ARG A 41 -15.88 8.44 4.14
CA ARG A 41 -15.21 8.27 2.86
C ARG A 41 -13.70 8.14 2.99
N ILE A 42 -13.11 8.77 4.00
CA ILE A 42 -11.65 8.81 4.16
C ILE A 42 -11.29 8.21 5.49
N PHE A 43 -10.50 7.16 5.45
CA PHE A 43 -10.04 6.40 6.60
C PHE A 43 -8.54 6.57 6.78
N LEU A 44 -8.08 6.71 8.02
CA LEU A 44 -6.67 6.71 8.38
C LEU A 44 -6.37 5.47 9.22
N LEU A 45 -5.75 4.46 8.62
CA LEU A 45 -5.32 3.24 9.29
C LEU A 45 -3.90 3.40 9.83
N GLN A 46 -3.78 3.50 11.13
CA GLN A 46 -2.51 3.39 11.82
C GLN A 46 -2.28 1.93 12.23
N GLY A 47 -1.37 1.24 11.53
CA GLY A 47 -1.08 -0.16 11.78
C GLY A 47 0.41 -0.39 11.91
N VAL A 48 0.86 -1.00 13.03
CA VAL A 48 2.27 -1.30 13.23
C VAL A 48 2.83 -2.20 12.12
N THR A 49 4.13 -2.12 11.86
CA THR A 49 4.80 -3.02 10.91
C THR A 49 4.58 -4.48 11.33
N GLY A 50 4.14 -5.33 10.39
CA GLY A 50 3.80 -6.73 10.68
C GLY A 50 2.42 -6.95 11.32
N SER A 51 1.53 -5.94 11.32
CA SER A 51 0.13 -6.11 11.75
C SER A 51 -0.75 -6.78 10.70
N GLY A 52 -0.24 -7.01 9.47
CA GLY A 52 -0.98 -7.65 8.39
C GLY A 52 -1.94 -6.73 7.66
N LYS A 53 -1.59 -5.45 7.49
CA LYS A 53 -2.38 -4.50 6.67
C LYS A 53 -2.71 -5.05 5.29
N THR A 54 -1.73 -5.71 4.64
CA THR A 54 -1.91 -6.28 3.30
C THR A 54 -3.03 -7.32 3.25
N GLU A 55 -3.19 -8.13 4.29
CA GLU A 55 -4.28 -9.11 4.38
C GLU A 55 -5.65 -8.43 4.38
N VAL A 56 -5.79 -7.32 5.11
CA VAL A 56 -7.01 -6.50 5.09
C VAL A 56 -7.29 -5.95 3.69
N TYR A 57 -6.25 -5.51 2.97
CA TYR A 57 -6.41 -5.03 1.58
C TYR A 57 -6.91 -6.11 0.65
N ILE A 58 -6.39 -7.33 0.78
CA ILE A 58 -6.82 -8.50 -0.01
C ILE A 58 -8.30 -8.79 0.26
N HIS A 59 -8.70 -8.91 1.51
CA HIS A 59 -10.09 -9.19 1.87
C HIS A 59 -11.07 -8.11 1.41
N LEU A 60 -10.69 -6.81 1.53
CA LEU A 60 -11.47 -5.70 1.00
C LEU A 60 -11.62 -5.81 -0.52
N ALA A 61 -10.50 -6.05 -1.23
CA ALA A 61 -10.48 -6.14 -2.68
C ALA A 61 -11.29 -7.35 -3.19
N GLU A 62 -11.20 -8.52 -2.54
CA GLU A 62 -12.00 -9.69 -2.89
C GLU A 62 -13.50 -9.45 -2.73
N THR A 63 -13.90 -8.83 -1.63
CA THR A 63 -15.31 -8.54 -1.37
C THR A 63 -15.86 -7.57 -2.40
N LEU A 64 -15.15 -6.48 -2.68
CA LEU A 64 -15.55 -5.49 -3.66
C LEU A 64 -15.54 -6.06 -5.09
N LEU A 65 -14.58 -6.93 -5.42
CA LEU A 65 -14.54 -7.62 -6.70
C LEU A 65 -15.75 -8.52 -6.91
N LYS A 66 -16.18 -9.28 -5.88
CA LYS A 66 -17.41 -10.11 -5.91
C LYS A 66 -18.67 -9.27 -6.15
N GLU A 67 -18.67 -8.02 -5.68
CA GLU A 67 -19.75 -7.05 -5.94
C GLU A 67 -19.63 -6.36 -7.32
N GLY A 68 -18.65 -6.74 -8.13
CA GLY A 68 -18.41 -6.12 -9.44
C GLY A 68 -17.75 -4.75 -9.39
N LYS A 69 -17.28 -4.32 -8.23
CA LYS A 69 -16.60 -3.05 -7.97
C LYS A 69 -15.10 -3.15 -8.22
N GLY A 70 -14.46 -2.00 -8.50
CA GLY A 70 -13.02 -1.89 -8.70
C GLY A 70 -12.30 -1.38 -7.47
N VAL A 71 -11.01 -1.75 -7.35
CA VAL A 71 -10.11 -1.30 -6.27
C VAL A 71 -8.78 -0.86 -6.86
N LEU A 72 -8.28 0.28 -6.40
CA LEU A 72 -6.94 0.79 -6.72
C LEU A 72 -6.06 0.74 -5.48
N ILE A 73 -4.93 0.06 -5.57
CA ILE A 73 -3.94 -0.04 -4.49
C ILE A 73 -2.68 0.70 -4.93
N LEU A 74 -2.35 1.76 -4.21
CA LEU A 74 -1.12 2.52 -4.42
C LEU A 74 -0.08 2.11 -3.38
N VAL A 75 1.12 1.81 -3.85
CA VAL A 75 2.28 1.49 -3.01
C VAL A 75 3.48 2.35 -3.41
N PRO A 76 4.41 2.66 -2.48
CA PRO A 76 5.68 3.26 -2.86
C PRO A 76 6.46 2.36 -3.83
N GLU A 77 7.26 2.95 -4.74
CA GLU A 77 8.05 2.14 -5.70
C GLU A 77 8.93 1.09 -5.01
N ILE A 78 9.53 1.45 -3.87
CA ILE A 78 10.39 0.55 -3.07
C ILE A 78 9.61 -0.58 -2.37
N ALA A 79 8.30 -0.42 -2.16
CA ALA A 79 7.44 -1.44 -1.57
C ALA A 79 6.84 -2.39 -2.62
N LEU A 80 6.97 -2.08 -3.91
CA LEU A 80 6.51 -2.92 -5.01
C LEU A 80 7.49 -4.09 -5.23
N THR A 81 7.56 -4.98 -4.26
CA THR A 81 8.44 -6.15 -4.30
C THR A 81 7.81 -7.31 -5.06
N ASP A 82 8.66 -8.21 -5.56
CA ASP A 82 8.19 -9.44 -6.24
C ASP A 82 7.26 -10.26 -5.35
N HIS A 83 7.45 -10.21 -4.03
CA HIS A 83 6.60 -10.91 -3.07
C HIS A 83 5.16 -10.37 -3.04
N ILE A 84 4.96 -9.05 -2.94
CA ILE A 84 3.61 -8.47 -2.94
C ILE A 84 2.92 -8.66 -4.29
N LEU A 85 3.68 -8.56 -5.38
CA LEU A 85 3.18 -8.83 -6.73
C LEU A 85 2.72 -10.28 -6.87
N TYR A 86 3.53 -11.24 -6.42
CA TYR A 86 3.19 -12.66 -6.43
C TYR A 86 1.92 -12.92 -5.60
N LEU A 87 1.90 -12.45 -4.35
CA LEU A 87 0.77 -12.64 -3.44
C LEU A 87 -0.55 -12.15 -4.07
N LEU A 88 -0.58 -10.91 -4.56
CA LEU A 88 -1.80 -10.35 -5.15
C LEU A 88 -2.19 -11.02 -6.47
N LYS A 89 -1.23 -11.46 -7.28
CA LYS A 89 -1.53 -12.24 -8.49
C LYS A 89 -2.12 -13.60 -8.16
N CYS A 90 -1.64 -14.28 -7.12
CA CYS A 90 -2.20 -15.55 -6.66
C CYS A 90 -3.65 -15.42 -6.20
N HIS A 91 -4.03 -14.28 -5.61
CA HIS A 91 -5.40 -14.02 -5.16
C HIS A 91 -6.33 -13.57 -6.29
N PHE A 92 -5.85 -12.69 -7.16
CA PHE A 92 -6.73 -12.02 -8.13
C PHE A 92 -6.56 -12.48 -9.57
N HIS A 93 -5.56 -13.32 -9.87
CA HIS A 93 -5.29 -13.87 -11.20
C HIS A 93 -5.38 -12.80 -12.30
N ASP A 94 -6.25 -13.00 -13.29
CA ASP A 94 -6.45 -12.06 -14.40
C ASP A 94 -7.23 -10.79 -14.02
N ALA A 95 -7.84 -10.74 -12.85
CA ALA A 95 -8.58 -9.55 -12.41
C ALA A 95 -7.66 -8.41 -11.93
N ILE A 96 -6.34 -8.66 -11.77
CA ILE A 96 -5.36 -7.64 -11.38
C ILE A 96 -4.57 -7.10 -12.57
N SER A 97 -4.32 -5.81 -12.57
CA SER A 97 -3.40 -5.08 -13.45
C SER A 97 -2.32 -4.40 -12.63
N ILE A 98 -1.10 -4.34 -13.14
CA ILE A 98 0.04 -3.73 -12.46
C ILE A 98 0.55 -2.55 -13.26
N LEU A 99 0.59 -1.37 -12.64
CA LEU A 99 1.08 -0.13 -13.24
C LEU A 99 2.27 0.43 -12.46
N ASN A 100 3.45 0.36 -13.06
CA ASN A 100 4.67 0.94 -12.48
C ASN A 100 5.54 1.60 -13.54
N SER A 101 6.57 2.33 -13.10
CA SER A 101 7.50 3.06 -13.98
C SER A 101 8.40 2.14 -14.82
N SER A 102 8.65 0.89 -14.38
CA SER A 102 9.55 -0.06 -15.05
C SER A 102 8.92 -0.77 -16.24
N LEU A 103 7.61 -0.67 -16.44
CA LEU A 103 6.93 -1.26 -17.58
C LEU A 103 7.31 -0.54 -18.88
N SER A 104 7.55 -1.30 -19.94
CA SER A 104 7.66 -0.74 -21.28
C SER A 104 6.34 -0.09 -21.72
N ASP A 105 6.39 0.85 -22.66
CA ASP A 105 5.21 1.58 -23.12
C ASP A 105 4.15 0.64 -23.73
N SER A 106 4.59 -0.41 -24.43
CA SER A 106 3.67 -1.43 -24.96
C SER A 106 2.95 -2.20 -23.85
N ARG A 107 3.66 -2.59 -22.79
CA ARG A 107 3.04 -3.26 -21.63
C ARG A 107 2.11 -2.33 -20.87
N LYS A 108 2.47 -1.05 -20.70
CA LYS A 108 1.58 -0.05 -20.11
C LYS A 108 0.28 0.05 -20.90
N TYR A 109 0.38 0.10 -22.24
CA TYR A 109 -0.79 0.14 -23.11
C TYR A 109 -1.68 -1.09 -22.92
N ASP A 110 -1.11 -2.31 -22.93
CA ASP A 110 -1.85 -3.55 -22.74
C ASP A 110 -2.57 -3.56 -21.37
N GLU A 111 -1.88 -3.15 -20.28
CA GLU A 111 -2.49 -3.05 -18.95
C GLU A 111 -3.62 -2.00 -18.91
N TYR A 112 -3.43 -0.83 -19.55
CA TYR A 112 -4.49 0.17 -19.67
C TYR A 112 -5.72 -0.36 -20.42
N GLN A 113 -5.55 -1.14 -21.49
CA GLN A 113 -6.65 -1.75 -22.23
C GLN A 113 -7.42 -2.76 -21.36
N ARG A 114 -6.73 -3.55 -20.55
CA ARG A 114 -7.34 -4.49 -19.60
C ARG A 114 -8.16 -3.76 -18.53
N ILE A 115 -7.68 -2.63 -18.03
CA ILE A 115 -8.41 -1.77 -17.09
C ILE A 115 -9.64 -1.15 -17.75
N LEU A 116 -9.46 -0.54 -18.93
CA LEU A 116 -10.53 0.11 -19.69
C LEU A 116 -11.62 -0.86 -20.12
N SER A 117 -11.28 -2.09 -20.50
CA SER A 117 -12.27 -3.13 -20.83
C SER A 117 -13.05 -3.61 -19.61
N GLY A 118 -12.47 -3.45 -18.40
CA GLY A 118 -12.99 -3.98 -17.14
C GLY A 118 -12.62 -5.45 -16.90
N GLN A 119 -11.68 -5.99 -17.68
CA GLN A 119 -11.06 -7.28 -17.42
C GLN A 119 -10.27 -7.24 -16.11
N ALA A 120 -9.44 -6.20 -15.91
CA ALA A 120 -8.78 -5.94 -14.65
C ALA A 120 -9.59 -4.90 -13.85
N LYS A 121 -10.08 -5.30 -12.70
CA LYS A 121 -10.82 -4.45 -11.75
C LYS A 121 -9.99 -4.10 -10.51
N ILE A 122 -8.95 -4.87 -10.23
CA ILE A 122 -7.97 -4.55 -9.20
C ILE A 122 -6.74 -3.95 -9.90
N VAL A 123 -6.32 -2.79 -9.47
CA VAL A 123 -5.12 -2.14 -10.00
C VAL A 123 -4.14 -1.94 -8.87
N LEU A 124 -2.95 -2.52 -8.99
CA LEU A 124 -1.82 -2.24 -8.12
C LEU A 124 -0.85 -1.33 -8.86
N GLY A 125 -0.42 -0.26 -8.24
CA GLY A 125 0.55 0.59 -8.91
C GLY A 125 1.24 1.58 -8.01
N THR A 126 2.17 2.31 -8.60
CA THR A 126 2.86 3.41 -7.95
C THR A 126 2.09 4.72 -8.12
N ARG A 127 2.65 5.83 -7.70
CA ARG A 127 2.04 7.16 -7.72
C ARG A 127 1.18 7.46 -8.96
N SER A 128 1.69 7.19 -10.17
CA SER A 128 0.98 7.53 -11.42
C SER A 128 -0.28 6.70 -11.66
N ALA A 129 -0.41 5.54 -11.01
CA ALA A 129 -1.60 4.70 -11.12
C ALA A 129 -2.85 5.36 -10.52
N VAL A 130 -2.70 6.46 -9.76
CA VAL A 130 -3.84 7.25 -9.25
C VAL A 130 -4.78 7.73 -10.37
N PHE A 131 -4.31 7.83 -11.61
CA PHE A 131 -5.09 8.21 -12.78
C PHE A 131 -5.67 7.01 -13.55
N ALA A 132 -5.48 5.78 -13.08
CA ALA A 132 -6.01 4.60 -13.76
C ALA A 132 -7.54 4.65 -13.89
N PRO A 133 -8.11 4.41 -15.10
CA PRO A 133 -9.54 4.48 -15.35
C PRO A 133 -10.25 3.17 -14.95
N VAL A 134 -10.20 2.84 -13.68
CA VAL A 134 -10.78 1.61 -13.13
C VAL A 134 -12.29 1.67 -13.18
N LYS A 135 -12.93 0.68 -13.83
CA LYS A 135 -14.40 0.61 -13.90
C LYS A 135 -15.03 0.37 -12.54
N ASN A 136 -16.08 1.10 -12.22
CA ASN A 136 -16.81 1.02 -10.95
C ASN A 136 -15.87 1.11 -9.74
N LEU A 137 -14.85 1.98 -9.80
CA LEU A 137 -13.92 2.19 -8.70
C LEU A 137 -14.69 2.58 -7.44
N SER A 138 -14.47 1.85 -6.35
CA SER A 138 -15.16 2.08 -5.08
C SER A 138 -14.21 2.29 -3.89
N LEU A 139 -12.95 1.86 -4.03
CA LEU A 139 -11.95 2.00 -2.98
C LEU A 139 -10.57 2.30 -3.58
N ILE A 140 -9.91 3.31 -3.02
CA ILE A 140 -8.48 3.56 -3.22
C ILE A 140 -7.76 3.27 -1.91
N ILE A 141 -6.78 2.38 -1.93
CA ILE A 141 -5.90 2.08 -0.80
C ILE A 141 -4.55 2.72 -1.08
N ILE A 142 -4.00 3.45 -0.11
CA ILE A 142 -2.68 4.06 -0.19
C ILE A 142 -1.85 3.51 0.96
N ASP A 143 -0.97 2.57 0.65
CA ASP A 143 -0.08 1.99 1.65
C ASP A 143 1.15 2.88 1.87
N GLU A 144 1.69 2.86 3.10
CA GLU A 144 2.79 3.72 3.55
C GLU A 144 2.60 5.19 3.14
N GLU A 145 1.42 5.76 3.48
CA GLU A 145 0.97 7.09 3.07
C GLU A 145 1.96 8.22 3.41
N HIS A 146 2.82 7.98 4.42
CA HIS A 146 3.87 8.92 4.81
C HIS A 146 4.99 9.08 3.77
N SER A 147 5.05 8.18 2.77
CA SER A 147 6.12 8.18 1.77
C SER A 147 6.08 9.44 0.90
N ASN A 148 7.23 10.08 0.75
CA ASN A 148 7.39 11.21 -0.17
C ASN A 148 7.25 10.82 -1.64
N SER A 149 7.31 9.52 -1.98
CA SER A 149 7.18 9.03 -3.36
C SER A 149 5.82 9.34 -3.99
N TYR A 150 4.81 9.66 -3.19
CA TYR A 150 3.48 10.05 -3.67
C TYR A 150 3.42 11.49 -4.22
N LYS A 151 4.45 12.29 -3.99
CA LYS A 151 4.57 13.64 -4.56
C LYS A 151 5.38 13.60 -5.85
N GLN A 152 4.89 14.26 -6.89
CA GLN A 152 5.60 14.47 -8.15
C GLN A 152 6.38 15.77 -8.10
N ASP A 153 7.72 15.67 -8.18
CA ASP A 153 8.63 16.83 -8.11
C ASP A 153 8.94 17.45 -9.49
N LYS A 154 8.42 16.82 -10.56
CA LYS A 154 8.58 17.30 -11.94
C LYS A 154 7.21 17.59 -12.55
N SER A 155 7.15 18.49 -13.51
CA SER A 155 5.92 18.79 -14.24
C SER A 155 5.40 17.54 -14.98
N PRO A 156 4.08 17.26 -14.88
CA PRO A 156 3.06 17.93 -14.09
C PRO A 156 3.18 17.64 -12.59
N TYR A 157 3.14 18.69 -11.75
CA TYR A 157 3.22 18.56 -10.30
C TYR A 157 1.88 18.06 -9.73
N TYR A 158 1.90 16.98 -8.96
CA TYR A 158 0.74 16.49 -8.23
C TYR A 158 1.14 15.66 -7.01
N ASP A 159 0.18 15.46 -6.12
CA ASP A 159 0.28 14.58 -4.95
C ASP A 159 -0.83 13.53 -5.09
N ALA A 160 -0.44 12.25 -5.21
CA ALA A 160 -1.39 11.15 -5.43
C ALA A 160 -2.40 11.02 -4.30
N ILE A 161 -2.04 11.37 -3.05
CA ILE A 161 -2.97 11.35 -1.93
C ILE A 161 -4.04 12.41 -2.11
N LYS A 162 -3.65 13.64 -2.49
CA LYS A 162 -4.61 14.71 -2.76
C LYS A 162 -5.52 14.37 -3.93
N VAL A 163 -4.97 13.79 -5.01
CA VAL A 163 -5.76 13.32 -6.16
C VAL A 163 -6.76 12.25 -5.71
N SER A 164 -6.35 11.28 -4.89
CA SER A 164 -7.25 10.24 -4.37
C SER A 164 -8.40 10.82 -3.55
N ILE A 165 -8.12 11.82 -2.71
CA ILE A 165 -9.16 12.52 -1.93
C ILE A 165 -10.11 13.27 -2.85
N MET A 166 -9.61 13.99 -3.86
CA MET A 166 -10.46 14.65 -4.87
C MET A 166 -11.31 13.64 -5.66
N ARG A 167 -10.76 12.48 -6.01
CA ARG A 167 -11.53 11.40 -6.64
C ARG A 167 -12.62 10.88 -5.73
N SER A 168 -12.35 10.73 -4.42
CA SER A 168 -13.35 10.33 -3.43
C SER A 168 -14.55 11.27 -3.41
N GLU A 169 -14.30 12.57 -3.48
CA GLU A 169 -15.35 13.59 -3.48
C GLU A 169 -16.18 13.56 -4.77
N ASN A 170 -15.52 13.41 -5.94
CA ASN A 170 -16.16 13.49 -7.24
C ASN A 170 -16.82 12.18 -7.71
N GLU A 171 -16.22 11.02 -7.35
CA GLU A 171 -16.64 9.71 -7.83
C GLU A 171 -17.40 8.90 -6.76
N ASN A 172 -17.62 9.47 -5.58
CA ASN A 172 -18.30 8.81 -4.44
C ASN A 172 -17.67 7.47 -4.03
N LEU A 173 -16.35 7.45 -3.93
CA LEU A 173 -15.57 6.28 -3.53
C LEU A 173 -14.92 6.48 -2.16
N LYS A 174 -14.41 5.41 -1.55
CA LYS A 174 -13.69 5.43 -0.28
C LYS A 174 -12.18 5.49 -0.51
N VAL A 175 -11.47 6.12 0.43
CA VAL A 175 -9.99 6.17 0.46
C VAL A 175 -9.51 5.64 1.80
N LEU A 176 -8.64 4.65 1.78
CA LEU A 176 -7.96 4.10 2.94
C LEU A 176 -6.48 4.53 2.89
N LEU A 177 -6.10 5.46 3.76
CA LEU A 177 -4.72 5.88 3.97
C LEU A 177 -4.14 4.99 5.07
N ALA A 178 -3.06 4.27 4.79
CA ALA A 178 -2.48 3.33 5.73
C ALA A 178 -0.99 3.59 5.97
N SER A 179 -0.57 3.55 7.23
CA SER A 179 0.83 3.73 7.63
C SER A 179 1.08 3.22 9.04
N ALA A 180 2.33 2.84 9.33
CA ALA A 180 2.78 2.64 10.71
C ALA A 180 3.04 3.99 11.41
N THR A 181 3.43 5.02 10.66
CA THR A 181 3.82 6.35 11.12
C THR A 181 3.11 7.43 10.29
N PRO A 182 1.81 7.67 10.52
CA PRO A 182 1.03 8.62 9.74
C PRO A 182 1.62 10.03 9.76
N ARG A 183 1.48 10.77 8.66
CA ARG A 183 1.90 12.18 8.58
C ARG A 183 1.15 13.03 9.59
N ILE A 184 1.83 14.03 10.14
CA ILE A 184 1.25 14.97 11.13
C ILE A 184 -0.03 15.63 10.60
N ILE A 185 -0.07 15.97 9.30
CA ILE A 185 -1.24 16.60 8.69
C ILE A 185 -2.45 15.65 8.67
N ASP A 186 -2.25 14.35 8.47
CA ASP A 186 -3.33 13.37 8.41
C ASP A 186 -3.80 13.01 9.83
N LYS A 187 -2.90 12.97 10.81
CA LYS A 187 -3.27 12.89 12.23
C LYS A 187 -4.06 14.13 12.70
N ALA A 188 -3.69 15.31 12.25
CA ALA A 188 -4.45 16.53 12.57
C ALA A 188 -5.87 16.51 11.98
N ARG A 189 -6.05 15.90 10.79
CA ARG A 189 -7.37 15.72 10.18
C ARG A 189 -8.21 14.67 10.91
N GLU A 190 -7.59 13.58 11.35
CA GLU A 190 -8.21 12.59 12.22
C GLU A 190 -8.71 13.23 13.53
N MET A 191 -7.86 14.00 14.21
CA MET A 191 -8.22 14.71 15.44
C MET A 191 -9.39 15.69 15.27
N LYS A 192 -9.61 16.19 14.04
CA LYS A 192 -10.73 17.06 13.67
C LYS A 192 -11.95 16.28 13.17
N ASN A 193 -11.95 14.95 13.29
CA ASN A 193 -12.99 14.06 12.76
C ASN A 193 -13.25 14.24 11.24
N ILE A 194 -12.23 14.66 10.47
CA ILE A 194 -12.30 14.72 9.00
C ILE A 194 -11.97 13.35 8.40
N TYR A 195 -11.08 12.60 9.05
CA TYR A 195 -10.74 11.24 8.70
C TYR A 195 -11.21 10.27 9.78
N HIS A 196 -11.78 9.14 9.36
CA HIS A 196 -12.19 8.07 10.26
C HIS A 196 -10.96 7.30 10.75
N PRO A 197 -10.68 7.24 12.07
CA PRO A 197 -9.51 6.56 12.60
C PRO A 197 -9.69 5.05 12.64
N LEU A 198 -8.66 4.31 12.22
CA LEU A 198 -8.59 2.86 12.32
C LEU A 198 -7.22 2.45 12.89
N TYR A 199 -7.20 1.42 13.75
CA TYR A 199 -5.98 1.02 14.45
C TYR A 199 -5.74 -0.49 14.36
N MET A 200 -4.48 -0.87 14.11
CA MET A 200 -3.98 -2.24 14.19
C MET A 200 -2.67 -2.23 14.99
N ASN A 201 -2.78 -2.42 16.29
CA ASN A 201 -1.67 -2.24 17.23
C ASN A 201 -0.87 -3.52 17.50
N LYS A 202 -1.39 -4.69 17.09
CA LYS A 202 -0.77 -5.99 17.35
C LYS A 202 -0.05 -6.49 16.11
N ARG A 203 1.16 -7.04 16.31
CA ARG A 203 1.88 -7.79 15.29
C ARG A 203 1.32 -9.20 15.19
N ILE A 204 1.23 -9.76 13.97
CA ILE A 204 0.79 -11.15 13.76
C ILE A 204 1.86 -12.11 14.25
N ALA A 205 3.10 -11.90 13.85
CA ALA A 205 4.22 -12.71 14.33
C ALA A 205 4.64 -12.26 15.73
N LYS A 206 4.82 -13.23 16.65
CA LYS A 206 5.50 -13.00 17.91
C LYS A 206 6.98 -12.72 17.62
N THR A 207 7.32 -11.49 17.30
CA THR A 207 8.72 -11.05 17.33
C THR A 207 9.12 -10.83 18.78
N GLN A 208 10.32 -11.26 19.16
CA GLN A 208 10.89 -10.87 20.45
C GLN A 208 10.85 -9.35 20.55
N GLU A 209 10.35 -8.84 21.68
CA GLU A 209 10.41 -7.43 21.96
C GLU A 209 11.89 -7.01 21.90
N LYS A 210 12.18 -6.03 21.05
CA LYS A 210 13.54 -5.50 20.97
C LYS A 210 13.73 -4.54 22.14
N ASP A 211 14.69 -4.80 22.98
CA ASP A 211 15.08 -3.87 24.02
C ASP A 211 15.63 -2.59 23.40
N ILE A 212 15.00 -1.47 23.74
CA ILE A 212 15.48 -0.16 23.32
C ILE A 212 16.33 0.39 24.46
N ILE A 213 17.62 0.57 24.18
CA ILE A 213 18.58 1.10 25.14
C ILE A 213 18.96 2.52 24.72
N LEU A 214 18.64 3.47 25.59
CA LEU A 214 19.04 4.86 25.39
C LEU A 214 20.47 5.07 25.94
N VAL A 215 21.35 5.49 25.07
CA VAL A 215 22.74 5.83 25.44
C VAL A 215 22.95 7.33 25.37
N ASN A 216 23.35 7.93 26.49
CA ASN A 216 23.68 9.37 26.52
C ASN A 216 25.09 9.58 25.94
N MET A 217 25.14 10.07 24.69
CA MET A 217 26.40 10.34 23.99
C MET A 217 27.19 11.55 24.54
N ASN A 218 26.60 12.35 25.43
CA ASN A 218 27.33 13.42 26.13
C ASN A 218 28.12 12.91 27.34
N ASN A 219 27.96 11.66 27.75
CA ASN A 219 28.75 11.05 28.79
C ASN A 219 30.07 10.49 28.19
N PRO A 220 31.26 10.97 28.62
CA PRO A 220 32.55 10.48 28.12
C PRO A 220 32.74 8.96 28.22
N GLU A 221 32.17 8.32 29.25
CA GLU A 221 32.21 6.87 29.43
C GLU A 221 31.45 6.09 28.38
N SER A 222 30.51 6.73 27.69
CA SER A 222 29.70 6.14 26.62
C SER A 222 30.38 6.23 25.24
N LEU A 223 31.45 7.00 25.12
CA LEU A 223 32.18 7.21 23.87
C LEU A 223 33.27 6.14 23.69
N ASN A 224 33.41 5.66 22.45
CA ASN A 224 34.54 4.79 22.11
C ASN A 224 35.79 5.65 21.85
N PRO A 225 36.86 5.53 22.67
CA PRO A 225 38.05 6.36 22.52
C PRO A 225 38.88 6.04 21.26
N GLU A 226 38.70 4.85 20.67
CA GLU A 226 39.52 4.39 19.55
C GLU A 226 38.84 4.56 18.17
N LYS A 227 37.54 4.70 18.13
CA LYS A 227 36.78 4.80 16.88
C LYS A 227 35.80 5.98 16.95
N SER A 228 35.83 6.87 16.05
CA SER A 228 34.90 7.98 15.81
C SER A 228 33.87 8.27 16.92
N SER A 229 33.77 9.49 17.39
CA SER A 229 32.81 9.96 18.40
C SER A 229 31.32 9.75 18.04
N MET A 230 31.02 9.21 16.86
CA MET A 230 29.65 8.94 16.38
C MET A 230 29.02 7.64 16.91
N PHE A 231 29.85 6.71 17.42
CA PHE A 231 29.37 5.42 17.92
C PHE A 231 29.59 5.27 19.42
N SER A 232 28.56 4.83 20.15
CA SER A 232 28.74 4.50 21.57
C SER A 232 29.60 3.26 21.76
N LEU A 233 30.33 3.21 22.87
CA LEU A 233 31.11 2.02 23.27
C LEU A 233 30.24 0.76 23.33
N ARG A 234 28.99 0.91 23.78
CA ARG A 234 28.02 -0.19 23.84
C ARG A 234 27.65 -0.71 22.46
N LEU A 235 27.36 0.20 21.49
CA LEU A 235 27.04 -0.21 20.13
C LEU A 235 28.18 -1.00 19.49
N VAL A 236 29.41 -0.55 19.71
CA VAL A 236 30.60 -1.26 19.17
C VAL A 236 30.73 -2.65 19.76
N LYS A 237 30.51 -2.83 21.08
CA LYS A 237 30.55 -4.15 21.72
C LYS A 237 29.46 -5.10 21.18
N GLU A 238 28.23 -4.61 21.01
CA GLU A 238 27.10 -5.41 20.49
C GLU A 238 27.28 -5.81 19.00
N ILE A 239 28.15 -5.13 18.24
CA ILE A 239 28.47 -5.48 16.85
C ILE A 239 29.62 -6.50 16.78
N GLU A 240 30.50 -6.50 17.78
CA GLU A 240 31.69 -7.37 17.83
C GLU A 240 31.37 -8.78 18.43
N GLU A 241 30.22 -8.92 19.13
CA GLU A 241 29.63 -10.20 19.58
C GLU A 241 28.77 -10.88 18.47
#